data_ecb57a10508a36aa4ac6aa9472a5f893
#
_entry.id   ecb57a10508a36aa4ac6aa9472a5f893
#
_cell.length_a   1.000
_cell.length_b   1.000
_cell.length_c   1.000
_cell.angle_alpha   90.00
_cell.angle_beta   90.00
_cell.angle_gamma   90.00
#
_symmetry.space_group_name_H-M   'P 1'
#
loop_
_entity.id
_entity.type
_entity.pdbx_description
1 polymer ?
#
loop_
_entity_poly.entity_id
_entity_poly.type
_entity_poly.pdbx_seq_one_letter_code
_entity_poly.pdbx_strand_id
1 'polypeptide(L)'
;MAKSIMQTEKECYLCRRKANLIGWKGNLPSTGLHRHHVVFGSADRRISEKLGLWVWVCAEKHHVYGPESPHGNQKVAELLIRDGQRAFEEKYDHETWMELFGKNYL
;
A
#
# COMPACT_ATOMS: atom_id res chain seq x y z
N MET A 1 -7.77 6.85 -13.73
CA MET A 1 -7.24 6.08 -12.59
C MET A 1 -7.35 6.88 -11.31
N ALA A 2 -7.75 6.25 -10.24
CA ALA A 2 -7.86 6.93 -8.96
C ALA A 2 -6.49 7.23 -8.38
N LYS A 3 -6.35 8.38 -7.74
CA LYS A 3 -5.15 8.71 -6.97
C LYS A 3 -5.10 7.85 -5.71
N SER A 4 -3.89 7.57 -5.22
CA SER A 4 -3.73 6.85 -3.97
C SER A 4 -4.36 7.63 -2.82
N ILE A 5 -5.14 6.95 -1.98
CA ILE A 5 -5.63 7.54 -0.72
C ILE A 5 -4.66 7.31 0.43
N MET A 6 -3.58 6.56 0.18
CA MET A 6 -2.60 6.19 1.21
C MET A 6 -1.35 7.06 1.16
N GLN A 7 -1.10 7.75 0.04
CA GLN A 7 0.16 8.41 -0.18
C GLN A 7 -0.03 9.56 -1.19
N THR A 8 0.56 10.71 -0.92
CA THR A 8 0.48 11.87 -1.80
C THR A 8 1.75 12.04 -2.65
N GLU A 9 2.90 11.67 -2.12
CA GLU A 9 4.17 11.82 -2.79
C GLU A 9 4.53 10.58 -3.60
N LYS A 10 5.15 10.77 -4.77
CA LYS A 10 5.61 9.65 -5.59
C LYS A 10 6.98 9.19 -5.09
N GLU A 11 6.96 8.27 -4.15
CA GLU A 11 8.14 7.67 -3.54
C GLU A 11 7.77 6.29 -3.01
N CYS A 12 8.75 5.43 -2.73
CA CYS A 12 8.47 4.13 -2.16
C CYS A 12 7.84 4.26 -0.77
N TYR A 13 6.64 3.76 -0.62
CA TYR A 13 5.90 3.79 0.64
C TYR A 13 6.66 3.11 1.77
N LEU A 14 7.26 1.95 1.48
CA LEU A 14 8.00 1.18 2.48
C LEU A 14 9.34 1.84 2.85
N CYS A 15 10.02 2.45 1.89
CA CYS A 15 11.23 3.23 2.18
C CYS A 15 10.90 4.44 3.06
N ARG A 16 9.79 5.12 2.78
CA ARG A 16 9.36 6.26 3.61
C ARG A 16 8.99 5.80 5.01
N ARG A 17 8.33 4.65 5.14
CA ARG A 17 8.01 4.09 6.44
C ARG A 17 9.27 3.84 7.27
N LYS A 18 10.30 3.25 6.67
CA LYS A 18 11.60 3.04 7.34
C LYS A 18 12.26 4.35 7.73
N ALA A 19 12.23 5.33 6.81
CA ALA A 19 12.80 6.65 7.08
C ALA A 19 12.10 7.31 8.27
N ASN A 20 10.78 7.19 8.36
CA ASN A 20 10.02 7.73 9.48
C ASN A 20 10.40 7.10 10.81
N LEU A 21 10.72 5.80 10.81
CA LEU A 21 11.14 5.10 12.03
C LEU A 21 12.43 5.65 12.62
N ILE A 22 13.32 6.18 11.78
CA ILE A 22 14.58 6.77 12.23
C ILE A 22 14.58 8.30 12.21
N GLY A 23 13.41 8.90 11.95
CA GLY A 23 13.25 10.35 11.94
C GLY A 23 13.85 11.06 10.74
N TRP A 24 14.18 10.35 9.66
CA TRP A 24 14.77 10.95 8.47
C TRP A 24 13.67 11.52 7.55
N LYS A 25 13.81 12.79 7.19
CA LYS A 25 12.81 13.53 6.40
C LYS A 25 13.28 13.91 5.00
N GLY A 26 14.44 13.42 4.56
CA GLY A 26 15.00 13.75 3.26
C GLY A 26 14.17 13.20 2.09
N ASN A 27 14.56 13.58 0.87
CA ASN A 27 13.88 13.14 -0.35
C ASN A 27 14.24 11.71 -0.70
N LEU A 28 13.24 10.96 -1.18
CA LEU A 28 13.44 9.62 -1.72
C LEU A 28 13.30 9.65 -3.25
N PRO A 29 13.91 8.70 -3.98
CA PRO A 29 13.77 8.63 -5.43
C PRO A 29 12.32 8.53 -5.87
N SER A 30 11.99 9.20 -6.98
CA SER A 30 10.68 9.12 -7.63
C SER A 30 10.70 8.25 -8.88
N THR A 31 11.83 7.57 -9.14
CA THR A 31 12.00 6.67 -10.29
C THR A 31 12.22 5.25 -9.80
N GLY A 32 12.10 4.28 -10.71
CA GLY A 32 12.25 2.86 -10.37
C GLY A 32 11.18 2.35 -9.43
N LEU A 33 9.97 2.90 -9.55
CA LEU A 33 8.85 2.55 -8.69
C LEU A 33 7.80 1.75 -9.45
N HIS A 34 7.19 0.80 -8.76
CA HIS A 34 6.02 0.07 -9.25
C HIS A 34 4.80 0.42 -8.42
N ARG A 35 3.64 0.44 -9.07
CA ARG A 35 2.36 0.62 -8.38
C ARG A 35 1.96 -0.74 -7.81
N HIS A 36 1.77 -0.79 -6.49
CA HIS A 36 1.35 -2.00 -5.78
C HIS A 36 -0.05 -1.81 -5.22
N HIS A 37 -0.98 -2.67 -5.64
CA HIS A 37 -2.34 -2.70 -5.10
C HIS A 37 -2.29 -3.44 -3.76
N VAL A 38 -2.71 -2.77 -2.69
CA VAL A 38 -2.52 -3.34 -1.34
C VAL A 38 -3.43 -4.52 -1.06
N VAL A 39 -4.62 -4.56 -1.66
CA VAL A 39 -5.47 -5.74 -1.65
C VAL A 39 -5.41 -6.33 -3.05
N PHE A 40 -4.79 -7.50 -3.19
CA PHE A 40 -4.55 -8.10 -4.48
C PHE A 40 -5.29 -9.43 -4.64
N GLY A 41 -5.24 -9.99 -5.84
CA GLY A 41 -6.14 -11.01 -6.32
C GLY A 41 -6.97 -10.38 -7.44
N SER A 42 -7.48 -11.15 -8.39
CA SER A 42 -8.04 -10.57 -9.63
C SER A 42 -9.22 -9.61 -9.42
N ALA A 43 -10.14 -9.94 -8.52
CA ALA A 43 -11.29 -9.07 -8.23
C ALA A 43 -10.91 -7.89 -7.33
N ASP A 44 -10.18 -8.17 -6.26
CA ASP A 44 -9.82 -7.15 -5.27
C ASP A 44 -8.86 -6.12 -5.83
N ARG A 45 -8.01 -6.51 -6.77
CA ARG A 45 -7.12 -5.58 -7.45
C ARG A 45 -7.87 -4.49 -8.22
N ARG A 46 -8.97 -4.83 -8.88
CA ARG A 46 -9.80 -3.87 -9.60
C ARG A 46 -10.45 -2.88 -8.63
N ILE A 47 -10.93 -3.38 -7.52
CA ILE A 47 -11.55 -2.55 -6.47
C ILE A 47 -10.49 -1.63 -5.87
N SER A 48 -9.31 -2.16 -5.56
CA SER A 48 -8.19 -1.38 -5.05
C SER A 48 -7.81 -0.23 -5.99
N GLU A 49 -7.75 -0.50 -7.30
CA GLU A 49 -7.41 0.53 -8.29
C GLU A 49 -8.45 1.65 -8.31
N LYS A 50 -9.73 1.30 -8.29
CA LYS A 50 -10.82 2.28 -8.30
C LYS A 50 -10.86 3.14 -7.05
N LEU A 51 -10.51 2.57 -5.90
CA LEU A 51 -10.60 3.23 -4.61
C LEU A 51 -9.31 3.91 -4.18
N GLY A 52 -8.26 3.81 -4.98
CA GLY A 52 -6.97 4.39 -4.63
C GLY A 52 -6.22 3.63 -3.54
N LEU A 53 -6.52 2.34 -3.37
CA LEU A 53 -5.84 1.46 -2.41
C LEU A 53 -4.60 0.87 -3.04
N TRP A 54 -3.66 1.74 -3.34
CA TRP A 54 -2.38 1.36 -3.93
C TRP A 54 -1.29 2.31 -3.46
N VAL A 55 -0.06 1.83 -3.49
CA VAL A 55 1.11 2.62 -3.13
C VAL A 55 2.24 2.39 -4.14
N TRP A 56 3.17 3.34 -4.20
CA TRP A 56 4.40 3.16 -4.94
C TRP A 56 5.38 2.34 -4.08
N VAL A 57 6.06 1.39 -4.68
CA VAL A 57 7.11 0.60 -4.00
C VAL A 57 8.31 0.44 -4.94
N CYS A 58 9.51 0.34 -4.35
CA CYS A 58 10.73 0.09 -5.11
C CYS A 58 10.61 -1.22 -5.89
N ALA A 59 10.92 -1.17 -7.19
CA ALA A 59 10.83 -2.34 -8.03
C ALA A 59 11.70 -3.50 -7.52
N GLU A 60 12.92 -3.19 -7.09
CA GLU A 60 13.88 -4.21 -6.69
C GLU A 60 13.67 -4.75 -5.27
N LYS A 61 13.52 -3.86 -4.28
CA LYS A 61 13.45 -4.29 -2.88
C LYS A 61 12.06 -4.60 -2.38
N HIS A 62 11.08 -3.81 -2.78
CA HIS A 62 9.78 -3.81 -2.12
C HIS A 62 8.63 -4.27 -2.98
N HIS A 63 8.87 -4.71 -4.21
CA HIS A 63 7.78 -5.20 -5.05
C HIS A 63 8.04 -6.57 -5.66
N VAL A 64 9.15 -6.75 -6.35
CA VAL A 64 9.40 -7.97 -7.11
C VAL A 64 10.24 -8.99 -6.36
N TYR A 65 11.27 -8.54 -5.67
CA TYR A 65 12.26 -9.43 -5.05
C TYR A 65 12.47 -9.17 -3.57
N GLY A 66 13.00 -10.20 -2.90
CA GLY A 66 13.55 -10.08 -1.58
C GLY A 66 12.57 -10.22 -0.43
N PRO A 67 13.10 -10.29 0.78
CA PRO A 67 12.30 -10.53 1.98
C PRO A 67 11.41 -9.35 2.39
N GLU A 68 11.61 -8.19 1.81
CA GLU A 68 10.81 -7.01 2.11
C GLU A 68 9.71 -6.77 1.07
N SER A 69 9.59 -7.65 0.07
CA SER A 69 8.54 -7.55 -0.94
C SER A 69 7.21 -8.07 -0.40
N PRO A 70 6.09 -7.34 -0.60
CA PRO A 70 4.77 -7.84 -0.18
C PRO A 70 4.35 -9.12 -0.88
N HIS A 71 4.86 -9.38 -2.08
CA HIS A 71 4.59 -10.64 -2.77
C HIS A 71 5.39 -11.81 -2.20
N GLY A 72 6.51 -11.56 -1.55
CA GLY A 72 7.35 -12.57 -0.94
C GLY A 72 7.28 -12.62 0.59
N ASN A 73 6.60 -11.66 1.23
CA ASN A 73 6.52 -11.56 2.68
C ASN A 73 5.11 -11.19 3.11
N GLN A 74 4.41 -12.16 3.68
CA GLN A 74 3.03 -11.99 4.12
C GLN A 74 2.86 -10.89 5.17
N LYS A 75 3.83 -10.70 6.06
CA LYS A 75 3.76 -9.65 7.08
C LYS A 75 3.79 -8.25 6.45
N VAL A 76 4.60 -8.08 5.42
CA VAL A 76 4.67 -6.82 4.68
C VAL A 76 3.36 -6.58 3.93
N ALA A 77 2.82 -7.62 3.29
CA ALA A 77 1.54 -7.53 2.60
C ALA A 77 0.42 -7.12 3.56
N GLU A 78 0.34 -7.75 4.73
CA GLU A 78 -0.68 -7.45 5.74
C GLU A 78 -0.53 -6.04 6.31
N LEU A 79 0.69 -5.57 6.49
CA LEU A 79 0.95 -4.21 6.94
C LEU A 79 0.38 -3.18 5.96
N LEU A 80 0.59 -3.40 4.68
CA LEU A 80 0.06 -2.52 3.64
C LEU A 80 -1.47 -2.56 3.59
N ILE A 81 -2.07 -3.74 3.73
CA ILE A 81 -3.53 -3.88 3.76
C ILE A 81 -4.09 -3.15 4.98
N ARG A 82 -3.45 -3.29 6.13
CA ARG A 82 -3.85 -2.60 7.36
C ARG A 82 -3.83 -1.09 7.20
N ASP A 83 -2.74 -0.56 6.66
CA ASP A 83 -2.63 0.87 6.40
C ASP A 83 -3.67 1.33 5.38
N GLY A 84 -3.95 0.50 4.38
CA GLY A 84 -4.99 0.75 3.38
C GLY A 84 -6.37 0.80 4.01
N GLN A 85 -6.67 -0.15 4.90
CA GLN A 85 -7.96 -0.17 5.61
C GLN A 85 -8.13 1.09 6.47
N ARG A 86 -7.09 1.52 7.18
CA ARG A 86 -7.15 2.75 7.97
C ARG A 86 -7.46 3.96 7.10
N ALA A 87 -6.76 4.10 5.99
CA ALA A 87 -6.99 5.20 5.07
C ALA A 87 -8.41 5.16 4.48
N PHE A 88 -8.88 3.96 4.14
CA PHE A 88 -10.23 3.77 3.62
C PHE A 88 -11.28 4.16 4.65
N GLU A 89 -11.13 3.73 5.90
CA GLU A 89 -12.11 3.99 6.96
C GLU A 89 -12.11 5.45 7.42
N GLU A 90 -11.05 6.19 7.18
CA GLU A 90 -11.04 7.64 7.38
C GLU A 90 -11.90 8.37 6.34
N LYS A 91 -11.96 7.84 5.12
CA LYS A 91 -12.69 8.43 4.01
C LYS A 91 -14.11 7.90 3.87
N TYR A 92 -14.31 6.64 4.18
CA TYR A 92 -15.60 5.94 4.10
C TYR A 92 -15.94 5.38 5.48
N ASP A 93 -16.34 4.11 5.57
CA ASP A 93 -16.64 3.47 6.84
C ASP A 93 -16.20 2.00 6.88
N HIS A 94 -16.24 1.44 8.09
CA HIS A 94 -15.84 0.06 8.33
C HIS A 94 -16.80 -0.94 7.65
N GLU A 95 -18.10 -0.67 7.68
CA GLU A 95 -19.08 -1.58 7.07
C GLU A 95 -18.84 -1.74 5.58
N THR A 96 -18.55 -0.63 4.89
CA THR A 96 -18.24 -0.67 3.45
C THR A 96 -16.96 -1.46 3.18
N TRP A 97 -15.95 -1.30 4.02
CA TRP A 97 -14.73 -2.11 3.91
C TRP A 97 -15.06 -3.60 4.00
N MET A 98 -15.86 -3.99 5.00
CA MET A 98 -16.22 -5.38 5.19
C MET A 98 -17.07 -5.94 4.05
N GLU A 99 -17.96 -5.13 3.46
CA GLU A 99 -18.74 -5.54 2.30
C GLU A 99 -17.85 -5.79 1.08
N LEU A 100 -16.84 -4.93 0.88
CA LEU A 100 -15.97 -5.04 -0.29
C LEU A 100 -14.94 -6.15 -0.17
N PHE A 101 -14.33 -6.30 1.00
CA PHE A 101 -13.17 -7.18 1.17
C PHE A 101 -13.40 -8.36 2.11
N GLY A 102 -14.41 -8.32 2.94
CA GLY A 102 -14.84 -9.45 3.76
C GLY A 102 -13.95 -9.81 4.94
N LYS A 103 -12.90 -9.03 5.22
CA LYS A 103 -11.99 -9.31 6.32
C LYS A 103 -11.49 -8.03 6.99
N ASN A 104 -11.47 -8.04 8.31
CA ASN A 104 -10.93 -6.94 9.12
C ASN A 104 -9.44 -7.18 9.39
N TYR A 105 -8.59 -6.24 8.98
CA TYR A 105 -7.14 -6.30 9.20
C TYR A 105 -6.67 -5.40 10.36
N LEU A 106 -7.57 -4.63 10.96
CA LEU A 106 -7.26 -3.74 12.08
C LEU A 106 -7.37 -4.42 13.43
#